data_3ad3f803d656770fdc9bb03cddb82150
#
_entry.id   3ad3f803d656770fdc9bb03cddb82150
#
_cell.length_a   1.000
_cell.length_b   1.000
_cell.length_c   1.000
_cell.angle_alpha   90.00
_cell.angle_beta   90.00
_cell.angle_gamma   90.00
#
_symmetry.space_group_name_H-M   'P 1'
#
loop_
_entity.id
_entity.type
_entity.pdbx_description
1 polymer ?
#
loop_
_entity_poly.entity_id
_entity_poly.type
_entity_poly.pdbx_seq_one_letter_code
_entity_poly.pdbx_strand_id
1 'polypeptide(L)'
;DEYNDNWGEILFSDPSYHPARSIYLGSDKYGHSINNMFVGNFTLQMDNIAKIKGLSFRTQYGIRANFNESKRYTPVWYVASNQNNSNSSLTMSRNNFTSWLWNGYLMYNRIIGKHSINSTLGTEIQDFRYSTLSGTAADVPENPNLWYIDNSLTQSSKTSSNSMPTISRMASYFGRINYTFASKYLLTVTGRYDGTSKFADSQKWGFFPSFSLGWNAHEEEFLKAKTPFEQLKVRMGWGQVGNEASAAQFGYISLMNSSYRAVIGDQLQQGQIQRTFANSELAWETAEQVN
;
A
#
# COMPACT_ATOMS: atom_id res chain seq x y z
N ASP A 1 -50.29 -6.55 3.42
CA ASP A 1 -49.92 -7.70 4.29
C ASP A 1 -49.31 -7.10 5.54
N GLU A 2 -50.09 -7.04 6.62
CA GLU A 2 -49.59 -6.65 7.95
C GLU A 2 -48.55 -7.70 8.40
N TYR A 3 -47.31 -7.33 8.35
CA TYR A 3 -46.22 -8.09 8.97
C TYR A 3 -46.46 -8.03 10.47
N ASN A 4 -46.75 -9.20 11.06
CA ASN A 4 -47.01 -9.29 12.49
C ASN A 4 -45.70 -9.13 13.25
N ASP A 5 -45.44 -7.91 13.74
CA ASP A 5 -44.20 -7.49 14.42
C ASP A 5 -43.83 -8.33 15.66
N ASN A 6 -44.76 -9.11 16.19
CA ASN A 6 -44.53 -9.94 17.37
C ASN A 6 -43.59 -11.14 17.15
N TRP A 7 -43.40 -11.56 15.93
CA TRP A 7 -42.47 -12.68 15.63
C TRP A 7 -41.01 -12.31 15.81
N GLY A 8 -40.64 -11.06 15.56
CA GLY A 8 -39.28 -10.58 15.71
C GLY A 8 -38.81 -10.48 17.16
N GLU A 9 -39.71 -10.09 18.08
CA GLU A 9 -39.36 -9.92 19.48
C GLU A 9 -39.27 -11.26 20.26
N ILE A 10 -40.00 -12.27 19.82
CA ILE A 10 -40.09 -13.56 20.54
C ILE A 10 -38.93 -14.51 20.18
N LEU A 11 -38.41 -14.44 18.97
CA LEU A 11 -37.44 -15.43 18.45
C LEU A 11 -35.97 -14.99 18.55
N PHE A 12 -35.69 -13.71 18.75
CA PHE A 12 -34.32 -13.19 18.75
C PHE A 12 -34.10 -12.23 19.91
N SER A 13 -33.55 -12.77 20.98
CA SER A 13 -33.14 -11.98 22.15
C SER A 13 -31.94 -11.07 21.89
N ASP A 14 -31.21 -11.28 20.79
CA ASP A 14 -30.11 -10.44 20.37
C ASP A 14 -30.57 -9.49 19.25
N PRO A 15 -30.69 -8.18 19.52
CA PRO A 15 -31.17 -7.20 18.55
C PRO A 15 -30.26 -7.02 17.32
N SER A 16 -29.07 -7.58 17.35
CA SER A 16 -28.10 -7.42 16.23
C SER A 16 -28.32 -8.39 15.06
N TYR A 17 -29.18 -9.40 15.16
CA TYR A 17 -29.25 -10.51 14.21
C TYR A 17 -30.61 -10.86 13.64
N HIS A 18 -31.50 -9.88 13.38
CA HIS A 18 -32.75 -10.24 12.71
C HIS A 18 -32.50 -10.52 11.21
N PRO A 19 -32.91 -11.69 10.67
CA PRO A 19 -32.66 -12.07 9.27
C PRO A 19 -33.25 -11.10 8.24
N ALA A 20 -34.41 -10.51 8.53
CA ALA A 20 -35.03 -9.54 7.64
C ALA A 20 -34.15 -8.29 7.40
N ARG A 21 -33.35 -7.87 8.39
CA ARG A 21 -32.38 -6.80 8.22
C ARG A 21 -31.38 -7.09 7.11
N SER A 22 -30.90 -8.33 7.03
CA SER A 22 -29.96 -8.76 6.00
C SER A 22 -30.58 -8.69 4.60
N ILE A 23 -31.87 -8.97 4.47
CA ILE A 23 -32.59 -8.88 3.21
C ILE A 23 -32.70 -7.43 2.74
N TYR A 24 -32.98 -6.49 3.65
CA TYR A 24 -33.04 -5.06 3.32
C TYR A 24 -31.70 -4.45 3.02
N LEU A 25 -30.64 -4.81 3.77
CA LEU A 25 -29.32 -4.20 3.67
C LEU A 25 -28.40 -4.90 2.66
N GLY A 26 -28.67 -6.15 2.32
CA GLY A 26 -27.83 -6.98 1.44
C GLY A 26 -28.17 -6.91 -0.05
N SER A 27 -29.15 -6.10 -0.45
CA SER A 27 -29.56 -6.02 -1.84
C SER A 27 -28.67 -5.10 -2.67
N ASP A 28 -28.08 -5.62 -3.76
CA ASP A 28 -27.28 -4.87 -4.73
C ASP A 28 -28.05 -3.69 -5.39
N LYS A 29 -29.38 -3.71 -5.31
CA LYS A 29 -30.21 -2.61 -5.85
C LYS A 29 -29.99 -1.27 -5.14
N TYR A 30 -29.44 -1.31 -3.92
CA TYR A 30 -29.22 -0.11 -3.10
C TYR A 30 -27.80 0.44 -3.16
N GLY A 31 -26.95 -0.12 -3.98
CA GLY A 31 -25.60 0.39 -4.12
C GLY A 31 -24.90 -0.10 -5.37
N HIS A 32 -23.99 0.73 -5.87
CA HIS A 32 -23.08 0.32 -6.92
C HIS A 32 -21.72 0.97 -6.72
N SER A 33 -20.70 0.33 -7.27
CA SER A 33 -19.35 0.85 -7.29
C SER A 33 -18.78 0.69 -8.69
N ILE A 34 -18.18 1.76 -9.19
CA ILE A 34 -17.48 1.78 -10.47
C ILE A 34 -15.99 1.95 -10.16
N ASN A 35 -15.19 1.02 -10.65
CA ASN A 35 -13.75 1.04 -10.47
C ASN A 35 -13.07 1.10 -11.84
N ASN A 36 -12.47 2.25 -12.15
CA ASN A 36 -11.72 2.47 -13.38
C ASN A 36 -10.23 2.40 -13.06
N MET A 37 -9.55 1.41 -13.62
CA MET A 37 -8.12 1.22 -13.42
C MET A 37 -7.37 1.41 -14.73
N PHE A 38 -6.35 2.27 -14.69
CA PHE A 38 -5.39 2.44 -15.75
C PHE A 38 -4.02 1.95 -15.27
N VAL A 39 -3.37 1.11 -16.08
CA VAL A 39 -2.00 0.62 -15.84
C VAL A 39 -1.21 0.81 -17.13
N GLY A 40 -0.08 1.50 -17.04
CA GLY A 40 0.82 1.72 -18.15
C GLY A 40 2.26 1.40 -17.75
N ASN A 41 3.01 0.75 -18.65
CA ASN A 41 4.43 0.48 -18.47
C ASN A 41 5.18 0.86 -19.74
N PHE A 42 6.27 1.58 -19.55
CA PHE A 42 7.22 1.92 -20.60
C PHE A 42 8.59 1.36 -20.21
N THR A 43 9.25 0.69 -21.12
CA THR A 43 10.61 0.16 -20.93
C THR A 43 11.46 0.56 -22.12
N LEU A 44 12.64 1.12 -21.82
CA LEU A 44 13.70 1.36 -22.78
C LEU A 44 14.93 0.56 -22.35
N GLN A 45 15.50 -0.21 -23.26
CA GLN A 45 16.77 -0.94 -23.05
C GLN A 45 17.74 -0.63 -24.19
N MET A 46 18.98 -0.42 -23.83
CA MET A 46 20.08 -0.19 -24.73
C MET A 46 21.24 -1.15 -24.37
N ASP A 47 21.69 -1.94 -25.31
CA ASP A 47 22.76 -2.91 -25.12
C ASP A 47 24.06 -2.43 -25.74
N ASN A 48 25.19 -2.89 -25.17
CA ASN A 48 26.55 -2.54 -25.61
C ASN A 48 26.81 -1.03 -25.69
N ILE A 49 26.36 -0.29 -24.67
CA ILE A 49 26.51 1.16 -24.58
C ILE A 49 27.99 1.54 -24.63
N ALA A 50 28.28 2.65 -25.27
CA ALA A 50 29.64 3.18 -25.46
C ALA A 50 30.59 2.16 -26.11
N LYS A 51 30.07 1.20 -26.88
CA LYS A 51 30.81 0.10 -27.52
C LYS A 51 31.47 -0.85 -26.51
N ILE A 52 31.07 -0.79 -25.25
CA ILE A 52 31.55 -1.72 -24.20
C ILE A 52 30.69 -2.98 -24.26
N LYS A 53 31.29 -4.08 -24.66
CA LYS A 53 30.61 -5.38 -24.72
C LYS A 53 30.13 -5.82 -23.35
N GLY A 54 28.83 -6.12 -23.25
CA GLY A 54 28.18 -6.57 -22.02
C GLY A 54 27.71 -5.44 -21.11
N LEU A 55 27.92 -4.17 -21.46
CA LEU A 55 27.35 -3.03 -20.75
C LEU A 55 26.01 -2.69 -21.35
N SER A 56 24.95 -2.70 -20.56
CA SER A 56 23.58 -2.32 -20.97
C SER A 56 22.95 -1.38 -19.95
N PHE A 57 22.05 -0.54 -20.47
CA PHE A 57 21.21 0.35 -19.67
C PHE A 57 19.76 -0.03 -19.90
N ARG A 58 18.99 -0.09 -18.83
CA ARG A 58 17.54 -0.28 -18.89
C ARG A 58 16.86 0.74 -18.00
N THR A 59 15.83 1.38 -18.50
CA THR A 59 14.95 2.22 -17.70
C THR A 59 13.52 1.80 -17.89
N GLN A 60 12.74 1.87 -16.82
CA GLN A 60 11.33 1.53 -16.80
C GLN A 60 10.55 2.63 -16.08
N TYR A 61 9.41 2.97 -16.64
CA TYR A 61 8.43 3.83 -15.99
C TYR A 61 7.08 3.10 -15.97
N GLY A 62 6.55 2.91 -14.78
CA GLY A 62 5.25 2.32 -14.56
C GLY A 62 4.32 3.34 -13.90
N ILE A 63 3.08 3.39 -14.37
CA ILE A 63 2.01 4.19 -13.76
C ILE A 63 0.79 3.31 -13.50
N ARG A 64 0.18 3.51 -12.35
CA ARG A 64 -1.11 2.92 -12.01
C ARG A 64 -2.00 4.03 -11.44
N ALA A 65 -3.16 4.19 -12.05
CA ALA A 65 -4.21 5.07 -11.55
C ALA A 65 -5.48 4.26 -11.37
N ASN A 66 -6.14 4.43 -10.24
CA ASN A 66 -7.39 3.77 -9.90
C ASN A 66 -8.36 4.82 -9.36
N PHE A 67 -9.52 4.94 -10.01
CA PHE A 67 -10.59 5.86 -9.69
C PHE A 67 -11.80 5.03 -9.31
N ASN A 68 -12.10 4.97 -8.03
CA ASN A 68 -13.26 4.28 -7.52
C ASN A 68 -14.33 5.31 -7.14
N GLU A 69 -15.52 5.13 -7.69
CA GLU A 69 -16.72 5.87 -7.30
C GLU A 69 -17.72 4.87 -6.75
N SER A 70 -18.26 5.13 -5.57
CA SER A 70 -19.29 4.31 -4.97
C SER A 70 -20.47 5.18 -4.53
N LYS A 71 -21.64 4.59 -4.70
CA LYS A 71 -22.92 5.18 -4.29
C LYS A 71 -23.68 4.12 -3.52
N ARG A 72 -24.09 4.43 -2.31
CA ARG A 72 -24.86 3.54 -1.44
C ARG A 72 -26.06 4.28 -0.88
N TYR A 73 -27.25 3.73 -1.14
CA TYR A 73 -28.51 4.17 -0.56
C TYR A 73 -28.93 3.20 0.54
N THR A 74 -29.35 3.71 1.66
CA THR A 74 -29.96 2.95 2.75
C THR A 74 -31.43 3.38 2.85
N PRO A 75 -32.40 2.48 2.60
CA PRO A 75 -33.82 2.80 2.64
C PRO A 75 -34.30 3.00 4.08
N VAL A 76 -35.49 3.57 4.21
CA VAL A 76 -36.33 3.48 5.43
C VAL A 76 -36.77 2.02 5.59
N TRP A 77 -36.65 1.46 6.76
CA TRP A 77 -37.10 0.10 7.07
C TRP A 77 -37.48 -0.01 8.56
N TYR A 78 -38.38 -0.92 8.84
CA TYR A 78 -38.82 -1.25 10.19
C TYR A 78 -38.91 -2.75 10.36
N VAL A 79 -38.30 -3.31 11.37
CA VAL A 79 -38.35 -4.72 11.72
C VAL A 79 -38.87 -4.89 13.15
N ALA A 80 -38.36 -4.09 14.08
CA ALA A 80 -38.78 -4.04 15.49
C ALA A 80 -38.49 -2.65 16.06
N SER A 81 -38.97 -2.37 17.25
CA SER A 81 -38.80 -1.07 17.93
C SER A 81 -37.35 -0.67 18.12
N ASN A 82 -36.46 -1.64 18.32
CA ASN A 82 -35.02 -1.48 18.46
C ASN A 82 -34.24 -1.80 17.17
N GLN A 83 -34.93 -2.20 16.09
CA GLN A 83 -34.35 -2.54 14.79
C GLN A 83 -35.14 -1.85 13.67
N ASN A 84 -34.85 -0.61 13.46
CA ASN A 84 -35.48 0.22 12.41
C ASN A 84 -34.48 1.25 11.88
N ASN A 85 -34.81 1.81 10.74
CA ASN A 85 -34.19 2.98 10.16
C ASN A 85 -35.28 3.94 9.72
N SER A 86 -35.49 5.00 10.47
CA SER A 86 -36.56 5.95 10.25
C SER A 86 -36.31 6.92 9.11
N ASN A 87 -35.00 7.11 8.74
CA ASN A 87 -34.63 8.08 7.71
C ASN A 87 -33.77 7.36 6.66
N SER A 88 -34.13 7.51 5.40
CA SER A 88 -33.24 7.07 4.32
C SER A 88 -31.92 7.83 4.35
N SER A 89 -30.87 7.26 3.81
CA SER A 89 -29.59 7.95 3.64
C SER A 89 -28.90 7.56 2.34
N LEU A 90 -28.20 8.51 1.76
CA LEU A 90 -27.35 8.31 0.59
C LEU A 90 -25.92 8.68 0.96
N THR A 91 -25.00 7.74 0.72
CA THR A 91 -23.56 7.99 0.82
C THR A 91 -22.95 7.85 -0.57
N MET A 92 -22.19 8.87 -0.97
CA MET A 92 -21.39 8.86 -2.19
C MET A 92 -19.92 9.04 -1.82
N SER A 93 -19.03 8.26 -2.41
CA SER A 93 -17.60 8.43 -2.19
C SER A 93 -16.80 8.29 -3.48
N ARG A 94 -15.71 9.04 -3.55
CA ARG A 94 -14.71 8.97 -4.60
C ARG A 94 -13.34 8.75 -3.97
N ASN A 95 -12.72 7.66 -4.36
CA ASN A 95 -11.38 7.30 -3.91
C ASN A 95 -10.46 7.32 -5.12
N ASN A 96 -9.44 8.15 -5.06
CA ASN A 96 -8.43 8.27 -6.10
C ASN A 96 -7.12 7.71 -5.58
N PHE A 97 -6.62 6.73 -6.29
CA PHE A 97 -5.31 6.15 -6.08
C PHE A 97 -4.47 6.40 -7.31
N THR A 98 -3.27 6.94 -7.13
CA THR A 98 -2.27 7.05 -8.18
C THR A 98 -0.93 6.63 -7.64
N SER A 99 -0.20 5.84 -8.40
CA SER A 99 1.20 5.56 -8.12
C SER A 99 2.00 5.50 -9.40
N TRP A 100 3.24 5.94 -9.32
CA TRP A 100 4.19 5.72 -10.38
C TRP A 100 5.52 5.25 -9.81
N LEU A 101 6.20 4.44 -10.60
CA LEU A 101 7.50 3.89 -10.30
C LEU A 101 8.41 4.17 -11.49
N TRP A 102 9.54 4.79 -11.24
CA TRP A 102 10.62 4.88 -12.20
C TRP A 102 11.86 4.17 -11.68
N ASN A 103 12.49 3.38 -12.55
CA ASN A 103 13.77 2.78 -12.24
C ASN A 103 14.74 2.89 -13.42
N GLY A 104 16.01 2.93 -13.10
CA GLY A 104 17.10 2.92 -14.05
C GLY A 104 18.19 1.95 -13.59
N TYR A 105 18.65 1.11 -14.49
CA TYR A 105 19.68 0.10 -14.23
C TYR A 105 20.82 0.22 -15.23
N LEU A 106 22.04 0.22 -14.73
CA LEU A 106 23.25 -0.02 -15.49
C LEU A 106 23.70 -1.45 -15.18
N MET A 107 23.78 -2.29 -16.19
CA MET A 107 24.10 -3.71 -16.06
C MET A 107 25.38 -4.02 -16.83
N TYR A 108 26.28 -4.77 -16.22
CA TYR A 108 27.49 -5.24 -16.87
C TYR A 108 27.61 -6.75 -16.73
N ASN A 109 27.56 -7.45 -17.87
CA ASN A 109 27.63 -8.91 -17.97
C ASN A 109 28.82 -9.30 -18.81
N ARG A 110 29.80 -9.98 -18.21
CA ARG A 110 31.01 -10.36 -18.91
C ARG A 110 31.57 -11.71 -18.45
N ILE A 111 32.01 -12.49 -19.40
CA ILE A 111 32.82 -13.69 -19.17
C ILE A 111 34.21 -13.44 -19.74
N ILE A 112 35.23 -13.55 -18.90
CA ILE A 112 36.63 -13.37 -19.27
C ILE A 112 37.40 -14.59 -18.75
N GLY A 113 37.72 -15.52 -19.65
CA GLY A 113 38.32 -16.77 -19.26
C GLY A 113 37.47 -17.57 -18.27
N LYS A 114 37.97 -17.79 -17.05
CA LYS A 114 37.29 -18.50 -15.98
C LYS A 114 36.44 -17.56 -15.07
N HIS A 115 36.43 -16.27 -15.36
CA HIS A 115 35.74 -15.25 -14.56
C HIS A 115 34.42 -14.86 -15.22
N SER A 116 33.33 -15.02 -14.51
CA SER A 116 32.01 -14.50 -14.90
C SER A 116 31.57 -13.41 -13.93
N ILE A 117 31.31 -12.23 -14.47
CA ILE A 117 30.87 -11.05 -13.70
C ILE A 117 29.51 -10.64 -14.22
N ASN A 118 28.55 -10.53 -13.30
CA ASN A 118 27.24 -9.92 -13.55
C ASN A 118 27.01 -8.86 -12.47
N SER A 119 27.02 -7.61 -12.89
CA SER A 119 26.84 -6.49 -11.97
C SER A 119 25.68 -5.61 -12.40
N THR A 120 25.02 -5.05 -11.43
CA THR A 120 23.91 -4.09 -11.60
C THR A 120 24.12 -2.93 -10.65
N LEU A 121 24.01 -1.72 -11.16
CA LEU A 121 23.89 -0.50 -10.39
C LEU A 121 22.55 0.14 -10.78
N GLY A 122 21.74 0.50 -9.81
CA GLY A 122 20.40 0.99 -10.10
C GLY A 122 19.91 2.05 -9.13
N THR A 123 18.91 2.75 -9.61
CA THR A 123 18.12 3.70 -8.82
C THR A 123 16.64 3.46 -9.07
N GLU A 124 15.83 3.72 -8.05
CA GLU A 124 14.39 3.57 -8.11
C GLU A 124 13.72 4.72 -7.36
N ILE A 125 12.68 5.29 -7.95
CA ILE A 125 11.87 6.35 -7.32
C ILE A 125 10.41 5.96 -7.45
N GLN A 126 9.69 6.03 -6.34
CA GLN A 126 8.27 5.72 -6.26
C GLN A 126 7.51 6.87 -5.60
N ASP A 127 6.35 7.22 -6.15
CA ASP A 127 5.37 8.13 -5.54
C ASP A 127 4.03 7.40 -5.49
N PHE A 128 3.40 7.46 -4.34
CA PHE A 128 2.11 6.89 -4.06
C PHE A 128 1.21 7.99 -3.50
N ARG A 129 -0.01 8.08 -4.00
CA ARG A 129 -1.03 9.04 -3.54
C ARG A 129 -2.38 8.38 -3.43
N TYR A 130 -3.04 8.62 -2.32
CA TYR A 130 -4.41 8.21 -2.09
C TYR A 130 -5.21 9.37 -1.50
N SER A 131 -6.36 9.64 -2.06
CA SER A 131 -7.29 10.65 -1.56
C SER A 131 -8.72 10.13 -1.57
N THR A 132 -9.50 10.58 -0.60
CA THR A 132 -10.90 10.23 -0.48
C THR A 132 -11.75 11.48 -0.30
N LEU A 133 -12.86 11.52 -1.00
CA LEU A 133 -13.93 12.51 -0.83
C LEU A 133 -15.24 11.75 -0.66
N SER A 134 -15.98 12.02 0.40
CA SER A 134 -17.31 11.45 0.59
C SER A 134 -18.33 12.50 0.98
N GLY A 135 -19.56 12.25 0.61
CA GLY A 135 -20.72 13.03 1.04
C GLY A 135 -21.84 12.12 1.47
N THR A 136 -22.59 12.53 2.47
CA THR A 136 -23.76 11.81 2.98
C THR A 136 -24.92 12.78 3.17
N ALA A 137 -26.12 12.33 2.85
CA ALA A 137 -27.35 13.06 3.11
C ALA A 137 -28.44 12.10 3.58
N ALA A 138 -29.28 12.53 4.52
CA ALA A 138 -30.46 11.79 4.91
C ALA A 138 -31.70 12.26 4.11
N ASP A 139 -32.81 11.54 4.25
CA ASP A 139 -34.11 11.82 3.63
C ASP A 139 -34.01 11.97 2.09
N VAL A 140 -33.28 11.09 1.44
CA VAL A 140 -33.20 11.02 -0.02
C VAL A 140 -34.31 10.09 -0.53
N PRO A 141 -35.08 10.46 -1.58
CA PRO A 141 -36.12 9.61 -2.14
C PRO A 141 -35.63 8.22 -2.57
N GLU A 142 -36.47 7.19 -2.45
CA GLU A 142 -36.11 5.81 -2.79
C GLU A 142 -35.88 5.56 -4.30
N ASN A 143 -36.24 6.49 -5.16
CA ASN A 143 -36.05 6.34 -6.59
C ASN A 143 -34.57 6.46 -6.98
N PRO A 144 -33.95 5.44 -7.61
CA PRO A 144 -32.53 5.45 -8.00
C PRO A 144 -32.13 6.62 -8.92
N ASN A 145 -33.05 7.12 -9.72
CA ASN A 145 -32.81 8.29 -10.59
C ASN A 145 -32.66 9.60 -9.80
N LEU A 146 -33.09 9.62 -8.54
CA LEU A 146 -33.00 10.76 -7.64
C LEU A 146 -31.89 10.63 -6.59
N TRP A 147 -31.05 9.63 -6.66
CA TRP A 147 -29.97 9.43 -5.71
C TRP A 147 -28.80 10.40 -5.96
N TYR A 148 -29.06 11.63 -5.57
CA TYR A 148 -28.09 12.72 -5.50
C TYR A 148 -28.19 13.38 -4.13
N ILE A 149 -27.05 13.78 -3.55
CA ILE A 149 -26.99 14.42 -2.22
C ILE A 149 -27.90 15.69 -2.17
N ASP A 150 -27.99 16.39 -3.31
CA ASP A 150 -28.80 17.59 -3.41
C ASP A 150 -30.31 17.34 -3.36
N ASN A 151 -30.77 16.13 -3.62
CA ASN A 151 -32.17 15.72 -3.54
C ASN A 151 -32.59 15.32 -2.12
N SER A 152 -31.74 15.53 -1.11
CA SER A 152 -32.15 15.40 0.29
C SER A 152 -33.29 16.42 0.64
N LEU A 153 -34.33 15.91 1.24
CA LEU A 153 -35.45 16.75 1.76
C LEU A 153 -35.03 17.53 3.01
N THR A 154 -34.02 17.02 3.74
CA THR A 154 -33.46 17.65 4.94
C THR A 154 -32.08 18.22 4.64
N GLN A 155 -32.02 19.49 4.27
CA GLN A 155 -30.75 20.15 3.85
C GLN A 155 -29.69 20.16 4.95
N SER A 156 -30.08 20.28 6.22
CA SER A 156 -29.17 20.26 7.37
C SER A 156 -28.49 18.90 7.61
N SER A 157 -28.98 17.82 6.97
CA SER A 157 -28.41 16.48 7.08
C SER A 157 -27.19 16.26 6.17
N LYS A 158 -26.91 17.16 5.23
CA LYS A 158 -25.82 17.05 4.29
C LYS A 158 -24.48 17.21 5.01
N THR A 159 -23.64 16.21 4.87
CA THR A 159 -22.27 16.22 5.42
C THR A 159 -21.28 15.86 4.34
N SER A 160 -20.06 16.35 4.47
CA SER A 160 -18.95 15.98 3.60
C SER A 160 -17.71 15.67 4.43
N SER A 161 -16.91 14.75 3.92
CA SER A 161 -15.60 14.41 4.48
C SER A 161 -14.58 14.40 3.36
N ASN A 162 -13.53 15.17 3.53
CA ASN A 162 -12.39 15.21 2.64
C ASN A 162 -11.12 15.06 3.50
N SER A 163 -10.52 13.88 3.51
CA SER A 163 -9.30 13.64 4.26
C SER A 163 -8.09 14.23 3.56
N MET A 164 -7.08 14.61 4.34
CA MET A 164 -5.78 14.96 3.79
C MET A 164 -5.23 13.76 2.99
N PRO A 165 -4.73 13.98 1.77
CA PRO A 165 -4.21 12.88 0.96
C PRO A 165 -3.06 12.13 1.66
N THR A 166 -3.09 10.82 1.58
CA THR A 166 -1.95 9.98 1.94
C THR A 166 -0.93 10.05 0.80
N ILE A 167 0.28 10.51 1.10
CA ILE A 167 1.38 10.61 0.13
C ILE A 167 2.57 9.87 0.70
N SER A 168 3.07 8.86 -0.01
CA SER A 168 4.29 8.16 0.34
C SER A 168 5.25 8.20 -0.84
N ARG A 169 6.50 8.56 -0.57
CA ARG A 169 7.58 8.60 -1.55
C ARG A 169 8.75 7.78 -1.08
N MET A 170 9.33 7.06 -1.99
CA MET A 170 10.51 6.25 -1.75
C MET A 170 11.54 6.52 -2.84
N ALA A 171 12.80 6.59 -2.45
CA ALA A 171 13.93 6.64 -3.36
C ALA A 171 14.97 5.62 -2.92
N SER A 172 15.52 4.89 -3.86
CA SER A 172 16.45 3.82 -3.60
C SER A 172 17.64 3.88 -4.55
N TYR A 173 18.84 3.61 -4.01
CA TYR A 173 20.05 3.37 -4.79
C TYR A 173 20.57 2.00 -4.41
N PHE A 174 20.91 1.19 -5.38
CA PHE A 174 21.38 -0.16 -5.09
C PHE A 174 22.45 -0.62 -6.07
N GLY A 175 23.30 -1.49 -5.57
CA GLY A 175 24.32 -2.16 -6.36
C GLY A 175 24.39 -3.64 -6.02
N ARG A 176 24.59 -4.47 -7.02
CA ARG A 176 24.78 -5.91 -6.87
C ARG A 176 25.89 -6.39 -7.79
N ILE A 177 26.75 -7.23 -7.26
CA ILE A 177 27.79 -7.91 -8.00
C ILE A 177 27.62 -9.41 -7.75
N ASN A 178 27.44 -10.16 -8.81
CA ASN A 178 27.54 -11.62 -8.81
C ASN A 178 28.85 -11.98 -9.55
N TYR A 179 29.73 -12.67 -8.87
CA TYR A 179 31.00 -13.11 -9.40
C TYR A 179 31.07 -14.62 -9.31
N THR A 180 31.46 -15.25 -10.40
CA THR A 180 31.69 -16.69 -10.43
C THR A 180 33.09 -16.97 -11.02
N PHE A 181 33.85 -17.75 -10.29
CA PHE A 181 35.18 -18.19 -10.75
C PHE A 181 35.18 -19.68 -11.08
N ALA A 182 35.60 -20.00 -12.29
CA ALA A 182 35.74 -21.35 -12.82
C ALA A 182 34.48 -22.24 -12.67
N SER A 183 33.27 -21.63 -12.61
CA SER A 183 32.01 -22.29 -12.29
C SER A 183 31.93 -22.92 -10.89
N LYS A 184 32.96 -22.80 -10.09
CA LYS A 184 33.15 -23.45 -8.78
C LYS A 184 32.79 -22.52 -7.63
N TYR A 185 33.35 -21.31 -7.61
CA TYR A 185 33.21 -20.35 -6.50
C TYR A 185 32.33 -19.22 -6.89
N LEU A 186 31.33 -18.96 -6.08
CA LEU A 186 30.34 -17.93 -6.31
C LEU A 186 30.36 -16.93 -5.16
N LEU A 187 30.37 -15.64 -5.50
CA LEU A 187 30.25 -14.54 -4.57
C LEU A 187 29.12 -13.63 -5.05
N THR A 188 28.21 -13.30 -4.16
CA THR A 188 27.25 -12.21 -4.38
C THR A 188 27.43 -11.16 -3.30
N VAL A 189 27.51 -9.90 -3.70
CA VAL A 189 27.49 -8.75 -2.79
C VAL A 189 26.39 -7.81 -3.26
N THR A 190 25.54 -7.35 -2.34
CA THR A 190 24.49 -6.38 -2.61
C THR A 190 24.54 -5.30 -1.55
N GLY A 191 24.37 -4.06 -1.96
CA GLY A 191 24.10 -2.93 -1.07
C GLY A 191 22.88 -2.18 -1.57
N ARG A 192 21.97 -1.83 -0.66
CA ARG A 192 20.78 -1.02 -0.96
C ARG A 192 20.68 0.13 0.03
N TYR A 193 20.47 1.32 -0.48
CA TYR A 193 20.32 2.55 0.28
C TYR A 193 18.95 3.13 -0.04
N ASP A 194 18.02 3.02 0.91
CA ASP A 194 16.61 3.36 0.74
C ASP A 194 16.24 4.56 1.60
N GLY A 195 15.48 5.48 0.99
CA GLY A 195 14.94 6.64 1.67
C GLY A 195 13.42 6.71 1.54
N THR A 196 12.73 7.01 2.62
CA THR A 196 11.26 7.13 2.66
C THR A 196 10.83 8.49 3.21
N SER A 197 9.68 8.98 2.71
CA SER A 197 9.05 10.20 3.22
C SER A 197 8.31 10.02 4.55
N LYS A 198 8.24 8.80 5.08
CA LYS A 198 7.55 8.51 6.35
C LYS A 198 8.35 8.91 7.58
N PHE A 199 9.66 9.10 7.47
CA PHE A 199 10.56 9.40 8.57
C PHE A 199 11.06 10.84 8.51
N ALA A 200 11.51 11.35 9.67
CA ALA A 200 12.20 12.64 9.78
C ALA A 200 13.49 12.65 8.95
N ASP A 201 13.98 13.84 8.60
CA ASP A 201 15.16 13.98 7.72
C ASP A 201 16.40 13.26 8.24
N SER A 202 16.59 13.20 9.57
CA SER A 202 17.69 12.51 10.23
C SER A 202 17.61 10.97 10.14
N GLN A 203 16.42 10.40 9.95
CA GLN A 203 16.16 8.96 9.97
C GLN A 203 15.63 8.43 8.62
N LYS A 204 15.55 9.30 7.64
CA LYS A 204 14.92 9.02 6.34
C LYS A 204 15.60 7.88 5.58
N TRP A 205 16.92 7.77 5.69
CA TRP A 205 17.73 6.86 4.89
C TRP A 205 18.23 5.67 5.70
N GLY A 206 18.12 4.47 5.14
CA GLY A 206 18.65 3.22 5.67
C GLY A 206 19.57 2.53 4.66
N PHE A 207 20.65 1.90 5.16
CA PHE A 207 21.55 1.10 4.34
C PHE A 207 21.41 -0.39 4.69
N PHE A 208 21.19 -1.23 3.69
CA PHE A 208 20.90 -2.65 3.83
C PHE A 208 21.89 -3.48 2.99
N PRO A 209 23.00 -3.93 3.61
CA PRO A 209 23.98 -4.77 2.95
C PRO A 209 23.58 -6.24 2.98
N SER A 210 24.04 -7.01 1.98
CA SER A 210 24.00 -8.47 2.01
C SER A 210 25.16 -9.08 1.23
N PHE A 211 25.57 -10.26 1.65
CA PHE A 211 26.54 -11.05 0.90
C PHE A 211 26.21 -12.53 0.95
N SER A 212 26.63 -13.27 -0.06
CA SER A 212 26.59 -14.73 -0.05
C SER A 212 27.78 -15.34 -0.75
N LEU A 213 28.21 -16.46 -0.23
CA LEU A 213 29.26 -17.31 -0.79
C LEU A 213 28.63 -18.64 -1.21
N GLY A 214 29.09 -19.18 -2.33
CA GLY A 214 28.67 -20.47 -2.82
C GLY A 214 29.87 -21.27 -3.35
N TRP A 215 29.87 -22.56 -3.10
CA TRP A 215 30.85 -23.48 -3.61
C TRP A 215 30.14 -24.64 -4.32
N ASN A 216 30.38 -24.78 -5.61
CA ASN A 216 29.94 -25.91 -6.40
C ASN A 216 30.99 -27.04 -6.25
N ALA A 217 30.91 -27.81 -5.17
CA ALA A 217 31.90 -28.83 -4.83
C ALA A 217 31.96 -29.94 -5.87
N HIS A 218 30.84 -30.24 -6.55
CA HIS A 218 30.80 -31.25 -7.62
C HIS A 218 31.68 -30.89 -8.85
N GLU A 219 32.04 -29.62 -9.01
CA GLU A 219 32.91 -29.16 -10.09
C GLU A 219 34.39 -29.33 -9.78
N GLU A 220 34.77 -29.75 -8.55
CA GLU A 220 36.12 -30.02 -8.18
C GLU A 220 36.59 -31.35 -8.75
N GLU A 221 37.79 -31.35 -9.34
CA GLU A 221 38.35 -32.56 -10.00
C GLU A 221 38.47 -33.75 -9.06
N PHE A 222 38.81 -33.51 -7.78
CA PHE A 222 38.93 -34.56 -6.77
C PHE A 222 37.58 -35.15 -6.34
N LEU A 223 36.47 -34.48 -6.61
CA LEU A 223 35.13 -34.95 -6.29
C LEU A 223 34.40 -35.52 -7.52
N LYS A 224 34.66 -35.03 -8.73
CA LYS A 224 34.00 -35.48 -9.98
C LYS A 224 34.02 -36.99 -10.18
N ALA A 225 35.09 -37.65 -9.76
CA ALA A 225 35.25 -39.09 -9.94
C ALA A 225 34.81 -39.95 -8.73
N LYS A 226 34.44 -39.33 -7.60
CA LYS A 226 34.28 -40.03 -6.32
C LYS A 226 32.93 -39.83 -5.66
N THR A 227 32.06 -38.95 -6.17
CA THR A 227 30.76 -38.67 -5.55
C THR A 227 29.61 -39.27 -6.34
N PRO A 228 28.64 -39.94 -5.67
CA PRO A 228 27.42 -40.41 -6.32
C PRO A 228 26.41 -39.27 -6.63
N PHE A 229 26.78 -38.03 -6.31
CA PHE A 229 25.90 -36.87 -6.47
C PHE A 229 26.18 -36.15 -7.79
N GLU A 230 25.16 -35.97 -8.61
CA GLU A 230 25.23 -35.16 -9.83
C GLU A 230 25.46 -33.67 -9.50
N GLN A 231 24.98 -33.24 -8.34
CA GLN A 231 25.14 -31.86 -7.89
C GLN A 231 25.37 -31.79 -6.38
N LEU A 232 26.50 -31.19 -5.99
CA LEU A 232 26.82 -30.86 -4.61
C LEU A 232 27.20 -29.38 -4.52
N LYS A 233 26.38 -28.58 -3.84
CA LYS A 233 26.58 -27.14 -3.66
C LYS A 233 26.43 -26.74 -2.21
N VAL A 234 27.43 -26.06 -1.68
CA VAL A 234 27.39 -25.43 -0.35
C VAL A 234 27.17 -23.93 -0.51
N ARG A 235 26.33 -23.35 0.31
CA ARG A 235 26.06 -21.91 0.34
C ARG A 235 26.03 -21.41 1.77
N MET A 236 26.50 -20.17 1.94
CA MET A 236 26.33 -19.41 3.15
C MET A 236 26.01 -17.96 2.77
N GLY A 237 25.22 -17.29 3.56
CA GLY A 237 24.84 -15.92 3.31
C GLY A 237 24.41 -15.18 4.57
N TRP A 238 24.58 -13.89 4.52
CA TRP A 238 24.09 -12.95 5.52
C TRP A 238 23.51 -11.72 4.83
N GLY A 239 22.49 -11.13 5.41
CA GLY A 239 21.93 -9.90 4.90
C GLY A 239 21.00 -9.21 5.87
N GLN A 240 20.88 -7.91 5.66
CA GLN A 240 19.93 -7.05 6.34
C GLN A 240 18.83 -6.60 5.37
N VAL A 241 17.58 -6.52 5.87
CA VAL A 241 16.41 -6.00 5.16
C VAL A 241 15.77 -4.93 6.00
N GLY A 242 15.47 -3.78 5.38
CA GLY A 242 14.71 -2.69 5.98
C GLY A 242 13.22 -2.84 5.74
N ASN A 243 12.42 -2.52 6.75
CA ASN A 243 10.97 -2.44 6.66
C ASN A 243 10.49 -1.09 7.18
N GLU A 244 9.65 -0.41 6.38
CA GLU A 244 8.99 0.85 6.74
C GLU A 244 7.46 0.75 6.79
N ALA A 245 6.92 -0.45 6.53
CA ALA A 245 5.49 -0.65 6.36
C ALA A 245 4.68 -0.37 7.63
N SER A 246 5.24 -0.65 8.83
CA SER A 246 4.63 -0.38 10.13
C SER A 246 4.60 1.11 10.50
N ALA A 247 5.40 1.94 9.83
CA ALA A 247 5.48 3.36 10.13
C ALA A 247 4.24 4.13 9.65
N ALA A 248 3.61 4.84 10.59
CA ALA A 248 2.50 5.73 10.25
C ALA A 248 2.99 6.92 9.42
N GLN A 249 2.19 7.33 8.44
CA GLN A 249 2.46 8.57 7.72
C GLN A 249 2.43 9.75 8.69
N PHE A 250 3.42 10.64 8.59
CA PHE A 250 3.58 11.79 9.49
C PHE A 250 3.76 11.44 10.97
N GLY A 251 4.17 10.20 11.31
CA GLY A 251 4.42 9.81 12.69
C GLY A 251 5.53 10.60 13.39
N TYR A 252 6.36 11.32 12.62
CA TYR A 252 7.44 12.17 13.12
C TYR A 252 7.01 13.63 13.39
N ILE A 253 5.74 13.99 13.14
CA ILE A 253 5.18 15.33 13.46
C ILE A 253 3.94 15.21 14.34
N SER A 254 3.72 16.23 15.17
CA SER A 254 2.50 16.34 15.97
C SER A 254 1.34 16.79 15.12
N LEU A 255 0.26 16.02 15.11
CA LEU A 255 -0.99 16.41 14.46
C LEU A 255 -1.92 17.05 15.49
N MET A 256 -2.52 18.17 15.11
CA MET A 256 -3.48 18.91 15.93
C MET A 256 -4.90 18.54 15.52
N ASN A 257 -5.80 18.42 16.49
CA ASN A 257 -7.23 18.28 16.26
C ASN A 257 -7.93 19.58 16.69
N SER A 258 -8.66 20.20 15.76
CA SER A 258 -9.40 21.45 15.97
C SER A 258 -10.89 21.24 16.31
N SER A 259 -11.34 20.01 16.53
CA SER A 259 -12.73 19.71 16.87
C SER A 259 -13.11 19.99 18.32
N TYR A 260 -12.15 20.32 19.15
CA TYR A 260 -12.39 20.61 20.56
C TYR A 260 -12.84 22.04 20.77
N ARG A 261 -13.73 22.23 21.74
CA ARG A 261 -14.27 23.52 22.11
C ARG A 261 -14.13 23.72 23.60
N ALA A 262 -13.85 24.95 24.02
CA ALA A 262 -13.80 25.36 25.42
C ALA A 262 -14.64 26.59 25.62
N VAL A 263 -15.22 26.72 26.82
CA VAL A 263 -15.94 27.95 27.21
C VAL A 263 -14.94 28.89 27.83
N ILE A 264 -14.74 30.04 27.21
CA ILE A 264 -13.86 31.10 27.71
C ILE A 264 -14.68 32.39 27.74
N GLY A 265 -14.91 32.96 28.95
CA GLY A 265 -15.69 34.19 29.13
C GLY A 265 -17.10 34.06 28.58
N ASP A 266 -17.85 33.01 28.95
CA ASP A 266 -19.20 32.69 28.50
C ASP A 266 -19.40 32.50 26.98
N GLN A 267 -18.28 32.41 26.24
CA GLN A 267 -18.30 32.15 24.82
C GLN A 267 -17.66 30.76 24.50
N LEU A 268 -18.32 30.02 23.60
CA LEU A 268 -17.81 28.76 23.11
C LEU A 268 -16.70 29.02 22.08
N GLN A 269 -15.45 28.83 22.47
CA GLN A 269 -14.28 29.04 21.63
C GLN A 269 -13.80 27.71 21.06
N GLN A 270 -13.40 27.71 19.80
CA GLN A 270 -12.76 26.58 19.16
C GLN A 270 -11.31 26.45 19.61
N GLY A 271 -10.97 25.31 20.17
CA GLY A 271 -9.62 24.98 20.63
C GLY A 271 -8.93 23.98 19.70
N GLN A 272 -7.65 23.83 19.90
CA GLN A 272 -6.83 22.80 19.26
C GLN A 272 -6.10 22.00 20.32
N ILE A 273 -6.14 20.68 20.22
CA ILE A 273 -5.31 19.82 21.08
C ILE A 273 -4.44 18.92 20.22
N GLN A 274 -3.32 18.54 20.76
CA GLN A 274 -2.43 17.57 20.14
C GLN A 274 -3.14 16.20 20.07
N ARG A 275 -3.25 15.67 18.85
CA ARG A 275 -3.87 14.36 18.61
C ARG A 275 -2.87 13.22 18.76
N THR A 276 -1.67 13.44 18.28
CA THR A 276 -0.58 12.43 18.29
C THR A 276 0.72 13.09 18.75
N PHE A 277 1.51 12.35 19.52
CA PHE A 277 2.87 12.77 19.84
C PHE A 277 3.77 12.50 18.64
N ALA A 278 4.63 13.48 18.34
CA ALA A 278 5.68 13.31 17.35
C ALA A 278 6.74 12.33 17.86
N ASN A 279 7.17 11.42 17.00
CA ASN A 279 8.36 10.61 17.23
C ASN A 279 9.39 10.88 16.13
N SER A 280 10.28 11.82 16.38
CA SER A 280 11.36 12.19 15.45
C SER A 280 12.43 11.10 15.29
N GLU A 281 12.46 10.12 16.20
CA GLU A 281 13.39 8.98 16.18
C GLU A 281 12.82 7.77 15.43
N LEU A 282 11.61 7.91 14.87
CA LEU A 282 11.01 6.86 14.06
C LEU A 282 11.93 6.55 12.86
N ALA A 283 12.42 5.33 12.79
CA ALA A 283 13.43 4.87 11.84
C ALA A 283 13.04 3.53 11.20
N TRP A 284 13.87 3.08 10.29
CA TRP A 284 13.74 1.79 9.64
C TRP A 284 13.80 0.64 10.67
N GLU A 285 12.83 -0.26 10.58
CA GLU A 285 12.92 -1.56 11.24
C GLU A 285 13.87 -2.44 10.42
N THR A 286 14.85 -3.07 11.08
CA THR A 286 15.83 -3.92 10.40
C THR A 286 15.68 -5.37 10.84
N ALA A 287 15.64 -6.27 9.88
CA ALA A 287 15.71 -7.70 10.13
C ALA A 287 17.03 -8.26 9.55
N GLU A 288 17.68 -9.13 10.31
CA GLU A 288 18.91 -9.82 9.90
C GLU A 288 18.62 -11.31 9.66
N GLN A 289 19.22 -11.84 8.62
CA GLN A 289 19.10 -13.23 8.28
C GLN A 289 20.47 -13.83 7.98
N VAL A 290 20.72 -15.02 8.54
CA VAL A 290 21.87 -15.88 8.27
C VAL A 290 21.35 -17.19 7.71
N ASN A 291 21.95 -17.66 6.63
CA ASN A 291 21.63 -18.92 5.95
C ASN A 291 22.88 -19.75 5.73
#